data_4d9a5c3fabf17f9dd98b6f5026a63598
#
_entry.id   4d9a5c3fabf17f9dd98b6f5026a63598
#
_cell.length_a   1.000
_cell.length_b   1.000
_cell.length_c   1.000
_cell.angle_alpha   90.00
_cell.angle_beta   90.00
_cell.angle_gamma   90.00
#
_symmetry.space_group_name_H-M   'P 1'
#
loop_
_entity.id
_entity.type
_entity.pdbx_description
1 polymer ?
#
loop_
_entity_poly.entity_id
_entity_poly.type
_entity_poly.pdbx_seq_one_letter_code
_entity_poly.pdbx_strand_id
1 'polypeptide(L)'
;MAANRSRPVAVVTGASSGIGAATAVALGRRGYQIVAGARRLTRVRRVVGDLGLALPLDVTDQESIDTFVGEVKNAFGRIDVLVNNAGLALGLAPISQASDDDWIGMWEVNVLGLMRVTRACMPLLRKAKHGHIVNMGSIAGFETYKGGAGYTASKHAVRAISRTLRLELNGEPIRVTEIAPGMVETEFSTVRFSGDRKAAKDVYRGVKPLVADDIADCIVFAVTRPAHVDIDEIVIRPIAQAATWLVARKS
;
A
#
# COMPACT_ATOMS: atom_id res chain seq x y z
N MET A 1 -4.39 12.29 23.76
CA MET A 1 -5.84 11.94 23.74
C MET A 1 -5.98 10.47 24.11
N ALA A 2 -6.91 10.11 24.99
CA ALA A 2 -7.16 8.71 25.29
C ALA A 2 -7.73 8.00 24.05
N ALA A 3 -7.11 6.88 23.66
CA ALA A 3 -7.56 6.09 22.51
C ALA A 3 -8.99 5.59 22.75
N ASN A 4 -9.93 5.96 21.88
CA ASN A 4 -11.30 5.46 21.95
C ASN A 4 -11.33 4.00 21.47
N ARG A 5 -11.25 3.06 22.41
CA ARG A 5 -11.18 1.60 22.15
C ARG A 5 -12.43 1.02 21.46
N SER A 6 -13.52 1.80 21.33
CA SER A 6 -14.75 1.34 20.66
C SER A 6 -14.66 1.46 19.13
N ARG A 7 -13.84 2.37 18.59
CA ARG A 7 -13.66 2.57 17.13
C ARG A 7 -12.76 1.49 16.54
N PRO A 8 -13.03 1.02 15.30
CA PRO A 8 -12.12 0.10 14.62
C PRO A 8 -10.79 0.78 14.32
N VAL A 9 -9.70 0.00 14.37
CA VAL A 9 -8.32 0.49 14.20
C VAL A 9 -7.82 0.14 12.80
N ALA A 10 -7.37 1.12 12.06
CA ALA A 10 -6.75 0.94 10.75
C ALA A 10 -5.27 1.37 10.78
N VAL A 11 -4.39 0.43 10.47
CA VAL A 11 -2.96 0.63 10.27
C VAL A 11 -2.69 0.88 8.79
N VAL A 12 -1.96 1.94 8.45
CA VAL A 12 -1.58 2.27 7.06
C VAL A 12 -0.08 2.50 6.99
N THR A 13 0.62 1.68 6.22
CA THR A 13 2.06 1.84 5.96
C THR A 13 2.31 2.76 4.76
N GLY A 14 3.45 3.46 4.74
CA GLY A 14 3.78 4.40 3.66
C GLY A 14 2.86 5.62 3.60
N ALA A 15 2.28 6.02 4.73
CA ALA A 15 1.24 7.05 4.82
C ALA A 15 1.73 8.50 4.77
N SER A 16 3.00 8.75 4.41
CA SER A 16 3.54 10.12 4.36
C SER A 16 3.15 10.91 3.11
N SER A 17 2.61 10.26 2.07
CA SER A 17 2.17 10.88 0.81
C SER A 17 1.33 9.92 -0.03
N GLY A 18 0.76 10.40 -1.15
CA GLY A 18 0.10 9.60 -2.17
C GLY A 18 -1.05 8.75 -1.64
N ILE A 19 -1.15 7.53 -2.14
CA ILE A 19 -2.25 6.61 -1.83
C ILE A 19 -2.37 6.34 -0.32
N GLY A 20 -1.25 6.11 0.38
CA GLY A 20 -1.28 5.84 1.81
C GLY A 20 -1.81 7.01 2.64
N ALA A 21 -1.44 8.24 2.28
CA ALA A 21 -1.95 9.44 2.92
C ALA A 21 -3.47 9.62 2.68
N ALA A 22 -3.91 9.50 1.41
CA ALA A 22 -5.32 9.57 1.06
C ALA A 22 -6.15 8.48 1.76
N THR A 23 -5.64 7.25 1.82
CA THR A 23 -6.27 6.12 2.51
C THR A 23 -6.43 6.38 4.00
N ALA A 24 -5.38 6.87 4.67
CA ALA A 24 -5.45 7.20 6.09
C ALA A 24 -6.55 8.23 6.38
N VAL A 25 -6.62 9.29 5.57
CA VAL A 25 -7.66 10.32 5.70
C VAL A 25 -9.05 9.75 5.41
N ALA A 26 -9.21 8.98 4.33
CA ALA A 26 -10.50 8.41 3.92
C ALA A 26 -11.06 7.45 4.98
N LEU A 27 -10.23 6.55 5.52
CA LEU A 27 -10.62 5.64 6.60
C LEU A 27 -10.93 6.40 7.91
N GLY A 28 -10.13 7.43 8.25
CA GLY A 28 -10.40 8.28 9.40
C GLY A 28 -11.76 8.96 9.33
N ARG A 29 -12.15 9.48 8.16
CA ARG A 29 -13.48 10.06 7.91
C ARG A 29 -14.62 9.05 8.00
N ARG A 30 -14.33 7.76 7.83
CA ARG A 30 -15.28 6.65 8.03
C ARG A 30 -15.33 6.14 9.47
N GLY A 31 -14.67 6.84 10.39
CA GLY A 31 -14.74 6.54 11.81
C GLY A 31 -13.67 5.58 12.32
N TYR A 32 -12.67 5.19 11.50
CA TYR A 32 -11.55 4.40 11.97
C TYR A 32 -10.60 5.25 12.83
N GLN A 33 -10.01 4.62 13.84
CA GLN A 33 -8.85 5.14 14.54
C GLN A 33 -7.62 4.83 13.69
N ILE A 34 -6.92 5.85 13.21
CA ILE A 34 -5.80 5.67 12.30
C ILE A 34 -4.49 5.48 13.06
N VAL A 35 -3.70 4.49 12.62
CA VAL A 35 -2.26 4.41 12.95
C VAL A 35 -1.50 4.45 11.63
N ALA A 36 -0.85 5.55 11.38
CA ALA A 36 -0.12 5.78 10.14
C ALA A 36 1.38 5.69 10.37
N GLY A 37 2.07 4.86 9.57
CA GLY A 37 3.50 4.63 9.65
C GLY A 37 4.24 5.02 8.38
N ALA A 38 5.36 5.73 8.50
CA ALA A 38 6.34 5.94 7.44
C ALA A 38 7.64 6.54 8.01
N ARG A 39 8.72 6.53 7.20
CA ARG A 39 10.01 7.13 7.55
C ARG A 39 9.94 8.65 7.77
N ARG A 40 9.11 9.36 7.00
CA ARG A 40 8.94 10.82 7.04
C ARG A 40 7.89 11.23 8.08
N LEU A 41 8.20 11.05 9.36
CA LEU A 41 7.25 11.21 10.48
C LEU A 41 6.55 12.58 10.50
N THR A 42 7.24 13.68 10.21
CA THR A 42 6.64 15.02 10.17
C THR A 42 5.51 15.11 9.14
N ARG A 43 5.66 14.44 7.99
CA ARG A 43 4.59 14.38 6.99
C ARG A 43 3.44 13.51 7.45
N VAL A 44 3.73 12.38 8.09
CA VAL A 44 2.69 11.49 8.65
C VAL A 44 1.86 12.23 9.68
N ARG A 45 2.49 12.97 10.59
CA ARG A 45 1.79 13.80 11.59
C ARG A 45 0.82 14.80 10.96
N ARG A 46 1.25 15.46 9.86
CA ARG A 46 0.39 16.39 9.12
C ARG A 46 -0.81 15.71 8.47
N VAL A 47 -0.61 14.50 7.91
CA VAL A 47 -1.66 13.71 7.26
C VAL A 47 -2.68 13.24 8.29
N VAL A 48 -2.22 12.68 9.41
CA VAL A 48 -3.08 12.08 10.42
C VAL A 48 -3.84 13.13 11.22
N GLY A 49 -3.18 14.24 11.61
CA GLY A 49 -3.81 15.27 12.45
C GLY A 49 -4.50 14.65 13.68
N ASP A 50 -5.78 14.93 13.85
CA ASP A 50 -6.61 14.42 14.94
C ASP A 50 -7.24 13.04 14.67
N LEU A 51 -6.96 12.43 13.50
CA LEU A 51 -7.54 11.14 13.12
C LEU A 51 -6.93 9.94 13.87
N GLY A 52 -5.73 10.10 14.47
CA GLY A 52 -5.07 9.00 15.19
C GLY A 52 -3.60 9.22 15.50
N LEU A 53 -2.81 8.15 15.42
CA LEU A 53 -1.38 8.15 15.73
C LEU A 53 -0.52 8.20 14.48
N ALA A 54 0.53 9.01 14.53
CA ALA A 54 1.61 9.05 13.55
C ALA A 54 2.88 8.46 14.17
N LEU A 55 3.37 7.36 13.63
CA LEU A 55 4.53 6.64 14.15
C LEU A 55 5.62 6.50 13.09
N PRO A 56 6.91 6.48 13.48
CA PRO A 56 7.98 6.13 12.56
C PRO A 56 7.86 4.67 12.15
N LEU A 57 8.10 4.38 10.86
CA LEU A 57 8.13 3.01 10.34
C LEU A 57 9.03 2.93 9.11
N ASP A 58 10.06 2.11 9.20
CA ASP A 58 10.79 1.58 8.06
C ASP A 58 10.44 0.09 7.90
N VAL A 59 9.79 -0.27 6.80
CA VAL A 59 9.36 -1.66 6.56
C VAL A 59 10.52 -2.59 6.18
N THR A 60 11.72 -2.05 5.96
CA THR A 60 12.94 -2.83 5.70
C THR A 60 13.70 -3.19 6.97
N ASP A 61 13.38 -2.53 8.08
CA ASP A 61 14.01 -2.70 9.38
C ASP A 61 13.07 -3.42 10.37
N GLN A 62 13.48 -4.60 10.83
CA GLN A 62 12.67 -5.42 11.74
C GLN A 62 12.48 -4.74 13.10
N GLU A 63 13.50 -4.06 13.65
CA GLU A 63 13.39 -3.35 14.94
C GLU A 63 12.40 -2.19 14.85
N SER A 64 12.40 -1.46 13.72
CA SER A 64 11.40 -0.43 13.43
C SER A 64 9.98 -0.99 13.37
N ILE A 65 9.80 -2.15 12.74
CA ILE A 65 8.50 -2.84 12.65
C ILE A 65 8.03 -3.28 14.04
N ASP A 66 8.90 -3.90 14.83
CA ASP A 66 8.56 -4.41 16.17
C ASP A 66 8.19 -3.27 17.12
N THR A 67 8.94 -2.16 17.09
CA THR A 67 8.62 -0.94 17.84
C THR A 67 7.26 -0.38 17.41
N PHE A 68 7.03 -0.23 16.11
CA PHE A 68 5.76 0.26 15.56
C PHE A 68 4.57 -0.59 16.02
N VAL A 69 4.65 -1.91 15.88
CA VAL A 69 3.59 -2.84 16.29
C VAL A 69 3.41 -2.86 17.81
N GLY A 70 4.48 -2.71 18.58
CA GLY A 70 4.45 -2.54 20.03
C GLY A 70 3.62 -1.32 20.45
N GLU A 71 3.83 -0.18 19.81
CA GLU A 71 3.04 1.04 20.05
C GLU A 71 1.55 0.84 19.69
N VAL A 72 1.24 0.18 18.57
CA VAL A 72 -0.15 -0.16 18.19
C VAL A 72 -0.79 -1.05 19.25
N LYS A 73 -0.06 -2.07 19.72
CA LYS A 73 -0.53 -2.99 20.76
C LYS A 73 -0.83 -2.26 22.06
N ASN A 74 0.07 -1.38 22.50
CA ASN A 74 -0.08 -0.60 23.73
C ASN A 74 -1.28 0.35 23.66
N ALA A 75 -1.46 1.03 22.54
CA ALA A 75 -2.53 2.01 22.37
C ALA A 75 -3.92 1.36 22.20
N PHE A 76 -4.01 0.29 21.41
CA PHE A 76 -5.31 -0.23 20.95
C PHE A 76 -5.56 -1.71 21.25
N GLY A 77 -4.51 -2.53 21.34
CA GLY A 77 -4.59 -3.96 21.62
C GLY A 77 -5.08 -4.84 20.47
N ARG A 78 -5.52 -4.26 19.34
CA ARG A 78 -5.99 -4.95 18.12
C ARG A 78 -5.74 -4.13 16.87
N ILE A 79 -5.87 -4.76 15.71
CA ILE A 79 -5.91 -4.14 14.38
C ILE A 79 -7.11 -4.69 13.64
N ASP A 80 -8.04 -3.83 13.21
CA ASP A 80 -9.20 -4.22 12.41
C ASP A 80 -8.88 -4.18 10.90
N VAL A 81 -8.04 -3.25 10.46
CA VAL A 81 -7.58 -3.13 9.07
C VAL A 81 -6.07 -2.89 9.02
N LEU A 82 -5.35 -3.67 8.23
CA LEU A 82 -3.96 -3.43 7.86
C LEU A 82 -3.88 -3.09 6.38
N VAL A 83 -3.40 -1.89 6.04
CA VAL A 83 -3.12 -1.49 4.66
C VAL A 83 -1.61 -1.49 4.42
N ASN A 84 -1.10 -2.52 3.77
CA ASN A 84 0.27 -2.63 3.30
C ASN A 84 0.44 -1.80 2.03
N ASN A 85 0.63 -0.48 2.21
CA ASN A 85 0.77 0.45 1.10
C ASN A 85 2.23 0.87 0.86
N ALA A 86 3.12 0.74 1.82
CA ALA A 86 4.54 1.06 1.60
C ALA A 86 5.08 0.30 0.38
N GLY A 87 5.66 1.03 -0.57
CA GLY A 87 6.17 0.47 -1.80
C GLY A 87 6.88 1.51 -2.65
N LEU A 88 7.74 1.06 -3.54
CA LEU A 88 8.49 1.90 -4.48
C LEU A 88 8.77 1.17 -5.80
N ALA A 89 9.16 1.94 -6.80
CA ALA A 89 9.83 1.45 -8.01
C ALA A 89 11.11 2.26 -8.21
N LEU A 90 12.14 1.61 -8.74
CA LEU A 90 13.43 2.19 -9.04
C LEU A 90 13.79 1.92 -10.51
N GLY A 91 14.20 2.96 -11.21
CA GLY A 91 14.68 2.88 -12.57
C GLY A 91 13.71 2.34 -13.64
N LEU A 92 14.19 2.28 -14.86
CA LEU A 92 13.57 1.69 -16.05
C LEU A 92 14.63 1.07 -16.98
N ALA A 93 15.75 0.63 -16.43
CA ALA A 93 16.82 0.02 -17.22
C ALA A 93 16.39 -1.36 -17.74
N PRO A 94 16.80 -1.74 -18.97
CA PRO A 94 16.72 -3.13 -19.42
C PRO A 94 17.47 -4.06 -18.46
N ILE A 95 17.09 -5.34 -18.41
CA ILE A 95 17.72 -6.32 -17.52
C ILE A 95 19.25 -6.35 -17.68
N SER A 96 19.74 -6.22 -18.90
CA SER A 96 21.19 -6.20 -19.18
C SER A 96 21.96 -5.00 -18.60
N GLN A 97 21.26 -3.99 -18.08
CA GLN A 97 21.82 -2.74 -17.55
C GLN A 97 21.22 -2.38 -16.17
N ALA A 98 20.37 -3.24 -15.64
CA ALA A 98 19.69 -2.99 -14.36
C ALA A 98 20.68 -3.11 -13.20
N SER A 99 20.53 -2.24 -12.20
CA SER A 99 21.31 -2.30 -10.97
C SER A 99 20.74 -3.36 -10.03
N ASP A 100 21.62 -4.18 -9.45
CA ASP A 100 21.25 -5.13 -8.39
C ASP A 100 20.68 -4.39 -7.17
N ASP A 101 21.21 -3.23 -6.81
CA ASP A 101 20.73 -2.41 -5.70
C ASP A 101 19.28 -1.95 -5.91
N ASP A 102 18.92 -1.57 -7.13
CA ASP A 102 17.53 -1.22 -7.48
C ASP A 102 16.59 -2.42 -7.29
N TRP A 103 17.02 -3.61 -7.71
CA TRP A 103 16.25 -4.83 -7.56
C TRP A 103 16.10 -5.23 -6.11
N ILE A 104 17.20 -5.23 -5.34
CA ILE A 104 17.22 -5.51 -3.90
C ILE A 104 16.31 -4.52 -3.18
N GLY A 105 16.44 -3.21 -3.46
CA GLY A 105 15.61 -2.19 -2.85
C GLY A 105 14.12 -2.35 -3.11
N MET A 106 13.73 -2.68 -4.36
CA MET A 106 12.33 -2.98 -4.69
C MET A 106 11.84 -4.25 -3.98
N TRP A 107 12.65 -5.28 -3.90
CA TRP A 107 12.31 -6.54 -3.22
C TRP A 107 12.16 -6.34 -1.71
N GLU A 108 13.12 -5.67 -1.09
CA GLU A 108 13.11 -5.40 0.36
C GLU A 108 11.86 -4.61 0.80
N VAL A 109 11.49 -3.58 0.05
CA VAL A 109 10.32 -2.75 0.43
C VAL A 109 9.01 -3.42 0.04
N ASN A 110 8.87 -3.83 -1.24
CA ASN A 110 7.59 -4.24 -1.79
C ASN A 110 7.18 -5.65 -1.36
N VAL A 111 8.16 -6.55 -1.13
CA VAL A 111 7.92 -7.97 -0.86
C VAL A 111 8.20 -8.31 0.59
N LEU A 112 9.47 -8.21 1.02
CA LEU A 112 9.86 -8.57 2.38
C LEU A 112 9.26 -7.62 3.42
N GLY A 113 9.21 -6.32 3.15
CA GLY A 113 8.59 -5.33 4.02
C GLY A 113 7.10 -5.60 4.23
N LEU A 114 6.36 -5.87 3.16
CA LEU A 114 4.95 -6.26 3.24
C LEU A 114 4.77 -7.53 4.09
N MET A 115 5.56 -8.57 3.84
CA MET A 115 5.50 -9.83 4.56
C MET A 115 5.86 -9.67 6.04
N ARG A 116 6.96 -8.93 6.35
CA ARG A 116 7.41 -8.67 7.73
C ARG A 116 6.34 -7.93 8.53
N VAL A 117 5.78 -6.84 7.98
CA VAL A 117 4.69 -6.07 8.63
C VAL A 117 3.45 -6.93 8.83
N THR A 118 3.03 -7.69 7.81
CA THR A 118 1.86 -8.58 7.91
C THR A 118 2.06 -9.59 9.04
N ARG A 119 3.21 -10.26 9.08
CA ARG A 119 3.55 -11.25 10.12
C ARG A 119 3.53 -10.62 11.52
N ALA A 120 4.14 -9.46 11.70
CA ALA A 120 4.19 -8.77 12.99
C ALA A 120 2.80 -8.30 13.44
N CYS A 121 1.92 -7.87 12.51
CA CYS A 121 0.55 -7.43 12.80
C CYS A 121 -0.44 -8.60 13.02
N MET A 122 -0.15 -9.80 12.55
CA MET A 122 -1.07 -10.95 12.57
C MET A 122 -1.67 -11.25 13.96
N PRO A 123 -0.90 -11.25 15.08
CA PRO A 123 -1.47 -11.46 16.40
C PRO A 123 -2.51 -10.41 16.81
N LEU A 124 -2.39 -9.17 16.30
CA LEU A 124 -3.35 -8.09 16.58
C LEU A 124 -4.57 -8.14 15.64
N LEU A 125 -4.38 -8.57 14.40
CA LEU A 125 -5.46 -8.83 13.44
C LEU A 125 -6.38 -9.94 13.95
N ARG A 126 -5.83 -11.02 14.52
CA ARG A 126 -6.59 -12.11 15.14
C ARG A 126 -7.38 -11.71 16.39
N LYS A 127 -7.07 -10.57 17.01
CA LYS A 127 -7.85 -9.99 18.13
C LYS A 127 -9.03 -9.14 17.67
N ALA A 128 -9.11 -8.80 16.41
CA ALA A 128 -10.26 -8.13 15.84
C ALA A 128 -11.42 -9.13 15.66
N LYS A 129 -12.66 -8.64 15.78
CA LYS A 129 -13.83 -9.46 15.46
C LYS A 129 -13.86 -9.86 13.99
N HIS A 130 -13.38 -8.97 13.12
CA HIS A 130 -13.30 -9.15 11.67
C HIS A 130 -12.07 -8.38 11.16
N GLY A 131 -10.95 -9.06 11.01
CA GLY A 131 -9.72 -8.49 10.48
C GLY A 131 -9.78 -8.29 8.96
N HIS A 132 -8.98 -7.35 8.43
CA HIS A 132 -8.86 -7.17 7.00
C HIS A 132 -7.43 -6.75 6.63
N ILE A 133 -6.79 -7.48 5.74
CA ILE A 133 -5.48 -7.15 5.16
C ILE A 133 -5.71 -6.61 3.75
N VAL A 134 -5.25 -5.40 3.47
CA VAL A 134 -5.29 -4.79 2.15
C VAL A 134 -3.85 -4.63 1.65
N ASN A 135 -3.50 -5.30 0.57
CA ASN A 135 -2.19 -5.24 -0.04
C ASN A 135 -2.20 -4.36 -1.29
N MET A 136 -1.27 -3.42 -1.38
CA MET A 136 -1.10 -2.59 -2.58
C MET A 136 -0.31 -3.35 -3.64
N GLY A 137 -1.05 -3.96 -4.55
CA GLY A 137 -0.56 -4.54 -5.79
C GLY A 137 -0.27 -3.48 -6.86
N SER A 138 -0.46 -3.88 -8.09
CA SER A 138 -0.40 -3.05 -9.31
C SER A 138 -0.88 -3.86 -10.50
N ILE A 139 -1.31 -3.24 -11.58
CA ILE A 139 -1.45 -3.94 -12.86
C ILE A 139 -0.13 -4.57 -13.33
N ALA A 140 1.02 -4.06 -12.85
CA ALA A 140 2.35 -4.67 -13.03
C ALA A 140 2.53 -6.02 -12.30
N GLY A 141 1.56 -6.45 -11.48
CA GLY A 141 1.48 -7.81 -10.92
C GLY A 141 0.78 -8.81 -11.83
N PHE A 142 0.22 -8.37 -12.97
CA PHE A 142 -0.41 -9.22 -13.99
C PHE A 142 0.32 -9.17 -15.31
N GLU A 143 0.95 -8.03 -15.60
CA GLU A 143 1.52 -7.69 -16.88
C GLU A 143 2.96 -7.22 -16.70
N THR A 144 3.73 -7.29 -17.78
CA THR A 144 5.11 -6.81 -17.82
C THR A 144 5.25 -5.69 -18.83
N TYR A 145 6.33 -4.91 -18.72
CA TYR A 145 6.67 -3.87 -19.68
C TYR A 145 8.19 -3.68 -19.74
N LYS A 146 8.67 -3.16 -20.86
CA LYS A 146 10.10 -2.94 -21.12
C LYS A 146 10.70 -2.03 -20.03
N GLY A 147 11.81 -2.46 -19.44
CA GLY A 147 12.51 -1.75 -18.36
C GLY A 147 11.86 -1.86 -16.98
N GLY A 148 10.74 -2.58 -16.87
CA GLY A 148 10.01 -2.74 -15.60
C GLY A 148 10.30 -4.02 -14.83
N ALA A 149 11.31 -4.80 -15.23
CA ALA A 149 11.49 -6.17 -14.74
C ALA A 149 11.53 -6.30 -13.22
N GLY A 150 12.35 -5.52 -12.50
CA GLY A 150 12.42 -5.59 -11.03
C GLY A 150 11.11 -5.21 -10.34
N TYR A 151 10.46 -4.15 -10.82
CA TYR A 151 9.16 -3.74 -10.28
C TYR A 151 8.05 -4.75 -10.57
N THR A 152 7.95 -5.24 -11.82
CA THR A 152 6.93 -6.23 -12.17
C THR A 152 7.14 -7.53 -11.41
N ALA A 153 8.39 -8.01 -11.26
CA ALA A 153 8.71 -9.18 -10.44
C ALA A 153 8.23 -9.00 -8.99
N SER A 154 8.52 -7.84 -8.37
CA SER A 154 8.08 -7.56 -7.00
C SER A 154 6.55 -7.52 -6.87
N LYS A 155 5.83 -6.97 -7.85
CA LYS A 155 4.37 -6.90 -7.82
C LYS A 155 3.68 -8.24 -8.15
N HIS A 156 4.28 -9.09 -8.98
CA HIS A 156 3.86 -10.49 -9.12
C HIS A 156 4.04 -11.27 -7.82
N ALA A 157 5.14 -11.03 -7.07
CA ALA A 157 5.33 -11.61 -5.75
C ALA A 157 4.26 -11.14 -4.75
N VAL A 158 3.93 -9.84 -4.69
CA VAL A 158 2.83 -9.32 -3.84
C VAL A 158 1.51 -10.02 -4.16
N ARG A 159 1.19 -10.21 -5.44
CA ARG A 159 0.01 -10.94 -5.88
C ARG A 159 0.01 -12.39 -5.39
N ALA A 160 1.12 -13.10 -5.56
CA ALA A 160 1.27 -14.47 -5.06
C ALA A 160 1.08 -14.54 -3.54
N ILE A 161 1.70 -13.61 -2.78
CA ILE A 161 1.57 -13.51 -1.32
C ILE A 161 0.11 -13.25 -0.92
N SER A 162 -0.58 -12.33 -1.59
CA SER A 162 -1.99 -12.01 -1.29
C SER A 162 -2.89 -13.23 -1.46
N ARG A 163 -2.67 -14.01 -2.52
CA ARG A 163 -3.40 -15.26 -2.78
C ARG A 163 -3.07 -16.35 -1.75
N THR A 164 -1.80 -16.49 -1.39
CA THR A 164 -1.36 -17.46 -0.38
C THR A 164 -1.93 -17.13 1.00
N LEU A 165 -1.90 -15.84 1.41
CA LEU A 165 -2.52 -15.40 2.66
C LEU A 165 -4.01 -15.77 2.73
N ARG A 166 -4.74 -15.66 1.62
CA ARG A 166 -6.15 -16.01 1.56
C ARG A 166 -6.39 -17.51 1.78
N LEU A 167 -5.48 -18.35 1.27
CA LEU A 167 -5.52 -19.80 1.51
C LEU A 167 -5.17 -20.15 2.97
N GLU A 168 -4.13 -19.51 3.52
CA GLU A 168 -3.66 -19.77 4.89
C GLU A 168 -4.62 -19.29 5.97
N LEU A 169 -5.38 -18.21 5.69
CA LEU A 169 -6.35 -17.62 6.60
C LEU A 169 -7.78 -18.16 6.39
N ASN A 170 -7.95 -19.14 5.49
CA ASN A 170 -9.27 -19.73 5.25
C ASN A 170 -9.85 -20.34 6.54
N GLY A 171 -11.05 -19.90 6.90
CA GLY A 171 -11.71 -20.26 8.17
C GLY A 171 -11.42 -19.29 9.34
N GLU A 172 -10.45 -18.38 9.23
CA GLU A 172 -10.28 -17.28 10.17
C GLU A 172 -11.16 -16.08 9.76
N PRO A 173 -11.63 -15.22 10.71
CA PRO A 173 -12.43 -14.05 10.38
C PRO A 173 -11.56 -12.89 9.85
N ILE A 174 -10.65 -13.18 8.94
CA ILE A 174 -9.71 -12.22 8.34
C ILE A 174 -9.83 -12.27 6.82
N ARG A 175 -10.17 -11.13 6.22
CA ARG A 175 -10.26 -10.96 4.76
C ARG A 175 -8.93 -10.49 4.18
N VAL A 176 -8.69 -10.79 2.91
CA VAL A 176 -7.48 -10.35 2.20
C VAL A 176 -7.85 -9.78 0.84
N THR A 177 -7.68 -8.47 0.66
CA THR A 177 -7.91 -7.78 -0.61
C THR A 177 -6.61 -7.30 -1.22
N GLU A 178 -6.44 -7.49 -2.51
CA GLU A 178 -5.40 -6.81 -3.29
C GLU A 178 -6.01 -5.65 -4.08
N ILE A 179 -5.41 -4.47 -3.97
CA ILE A 179 -5.74 -3.31 -4.81
C ILE A 179 -4.64 -3.17 -5.85
N ALA A 180 -5.00 -3.27 -7.12
CA ALA A 180 -4.06 -3.29 -8.25
C ALA A 180 -4.24 -2.07 -9.17
N PRO A 181 -3.66 -0.91 -8.85
CA PRO A 181 -3.80 0.30 -9.66
C PRO A 181 -2.97 0.24 -10.95
N GLY A 182 -3.48 0.94 -11.98
CA GLY A 182 -2.71 1.40 -13.12
C GLY A 182 -1.95 2.69 -12.81
N MET A 183 -1.94 3.65 -13.75
CA MET A 183 -1.24 4.92 -13.61
C MET A 183 -1.94 5.83 -12.59
N VAL A 184 -1.29 6.07 -11.45
CA VAL A 184 -1.73 7.00 -10.41
C VAL A 184 -0.72 8.13 -10.27
N GLU A 185 -1.14 9.38 -10.39
CA GLU A 185 -0.26 10.53 -10.21
C GLU A 185 0.03 10.76 -8.72
N THR A 186 1.25 10.47 -8.30
CA THR A 186 1.75 10.62 -6.93
C THR A 186 3.26 10.90 -6.94
N GLU A 187 3.88 11.06 -5.76
CA GLU A 187 5.35 11.13 -5.63
C GLU A 187 6.07 9.85 -6.10
N PHE A 188 5.35 8.75 -6.35
CA PHE A 188 5.93 7.47 -6.77
C PHE A 188 6.80 7.59 -8.03
N SER A 189 6.33 8.32 -9.05
CA SER A 189 7.11 8.55 -10.27
C SER A 189 8.36 9.37 -10.01
N THR A 190 8.32 10.36 -9.11
CA THR A 190 9.50 11.15 -8.72
C THR A 190 10.54 10.26 -8.01
N VAL A 191 10.12 9.34 -7.14
CA VAL A 191 11.01 8.36 -6.51
C VAL A 191 11.62 7.43 -7.54
N ARG A 192 10.82 6.92 -8.47
CA ARG A 192 11.26 6.02 -9.54
C ARG A 192 12.38 6.61 -10.40
N PHE A 193 12.31 7.89 -10.67
CA PHE A 193 13.31 8.62 -11.48
C PHE A 193 14.33 9.38 -10.62
N SER A 194 14.60 8.93 -9.40
CA SER A 194 15.64 9.48 -8.52
C SER A 194 15.56 11.00 -8.35
N GLY A 195 14.32 11.54 -8.31
CA GLY A 195 14.07 12.98 -8.15
C GLY A 195 13.89 13.77 -9.45
N ASP A 196 14.06 13.17 -10.61
CA ASP A 196 13.79 13.84 -11.91
C ASP A 196 12.28 14.10 -12.07
N ARG A 197 11.89 15.32 -11.74
CA ARG A 197 10.50 15.78 -11.83
C ARG A 197 9.98 15.87 -13.26
N LYS A 198 10.88 16.11 -14.25
CA LYS A 198 10.49 16.18 -15.65
C LYS A 198 10.14 14.80 -16.16
N ALA A 199 11.01 13.82 -15.97
CA ALA A 199 10.74 12.43 -16.31
C ALA A 199 9.49 11.91 -15.61
N ALA A 200 9.29 12.25 -14.33
CA ALA A 200 8.11 11.88 -13.56
C ALA A 200 6.80 12.45 -14.15
N LYS A 201 6.79 13.70 -14.61
CA LYS A 201 5.62 14.32 -15.26
C LYS A 201 5.37 13.76 -16.66
N ASP A 202 6.43 13.45 -17.40
CA ASP A 202 6.33 12.90 -18.75
C ASP A 202 5.63 11.54 -18.80
N VAL A 203 5.62 10.79 -17.68
CA VAL A 203 4.83 9.56 -17.53
C VAL A 203 3.35 9.82 -17.83
N TYR A 204 2.81 10.95 -17.36
CA TYR A 204 1.39 11.29 -17.42
C TYR A 204 1.03 12.19 -18.62
N ARG A 205 1.98 12.58 -19.46
CA ARG A 205 1.73 13.48 -20.59
C ARG A 205 0.66 12.91 -21.53
N GLY A 206 -0.36 13.73 -21.84
CA GLY A 206 -1.48 13.37 -22.72
C GLY A 206 -2.48 12.38 -22.12
N VAL A 207 -2.40 12.13 -20.80
CA VAL A 207 -3.32 11.21 -20.09
C VAL A 207 -3.88 11.91 -18.87
N LYS A 208 -5.16 11.67 -18.55
CA LYS A 208 -5.69 11.95 -17.22
C LYS A 208 -5.46 10.72 -16.36
N PRO A 209 -4.44 10.71 -15.47
CA PRO A 209 -4.18 9.57 -14.60
C PRO A 209 -5.22 9.45 -13.49
N LEU A 210 -5.22 8.34 -12.77
CA LEU A 210 -5.88 8.25 -11.47
C LEU A 210 -5.15 9.15 -10.46
N VAL A 211 -5.88 9.57 -9.44
CA VAL A 211 -5.32 10.26 -8.27
C VAL A 211 -5.38 9.35 -7.04
N ALA A 212 -4.68 9.73 -5.99
CA ALA A 212 -4.60 8.93 -4.77
C ALA A 212 -5.98 8.68 -4.13
N ASP A 213 -6.90 9.65 -4.24
CA ASP A 213 -8.26 9.54 -3.71
C ASP A 213 -9.08 8.47 -4.44
N ASP A 214 -8.92 8.27 -5.75
CA ASP A 214 -9.59 7.21 -6.49
C ASP A 214 -9.26 5.82 -5.93
N ILE A 215 -8.00 5.64 -5.49
CA ILE A 215 -7.54 4.39 -4.90
C ILE A 215 -8.02 4.25 -3.46
N ALA A 216 -7.99 5.35 -2.70
CA ALA A 216 -8.49 5.37 -1.32
C ALA A 216 -10.00 5.01 -1.27
N ASP A 217 -10.79 5.47 -2.22
CA ASP A 217 -12.22 5.13 -2.34
C ASP A 217 -12.43 3.64 -2.59
N CYS A 218 -11.61 3.01 -3.43
CA CYS A 218 -11.65 1.57 -3.66
C CYS A 218 -11.26 0.77 -2.41
N ILE A 219 -10.26 1.24 -1.64
CA ILE A 219 -9.88 0.63 -0.36
C ILE A 219 -11.04 0.74 0.64
N VAL A 220 -11.63 1.94 0.78
CA VAL A 220 -12.80 2.16 1.64
C VAL A 220 -13.95 1.25 1.23
N PHE A 221 -14.23 1.14 -0.08
CA PHE A 221 -15.26 0.25 -0.58
C PHE A 221 -15.02 -1.19 -0.14
N ALA A 222 -13.83 -1.75 -0.33
CA ALA A 222 -13.51 -3.12 0.07
C ALA A 222 -13.63 -3.32 1.59
N VAL A 223 -13.07 -2.39 2.36
CA VAL A 223 -13.01 -2.48 3.83
C VAL A 223 -14.40 -2.41 4.47
N THR A 224 -15.32 -1.64 3.89
CA THR A 224 -16.67 -1.43 4.43
C THR A 224 -17.71 -2.46 3.98
N ARG A 225 -17.32 -3.49 3.24
CA ARG A 225 -18.25 -4.58 2.90
C ARG A 225 -18.65 -5.38 4.15
N PRO A 226 -19.81 -6.04 4.14
CA PRO A 226 -20.21 -6.95 5.21
C PRO A 226 -19.11 -7.98 5.50
N ALA A 227 -18.97 -8.40 6.74
CA ALA A 227 -17.85 -9.22 7.21
C ALA A 227 -17.68 -10.56 6.48
N HIS A 228 -18.77 -11.13 5.93
CA HIS A 228 -18.75 -12.38 5.15
C HIS A 228 -18.39 -12.17 3.68
N VAL A 229 -18.22 -10.91 3.24
CA VAL A 229 -17.86 -10.58 1.86
C VAL A 229 -16.37 -10.26 1.79
N ASP A 230 -15.58 -11.14 1.20
CA ASP A 230 -14.19 -10.88 0.85
C ASP A 230 -14.10 -10.48 -0.62
N ILE A 231 -13.49 -9.34 -0.89
CA ILE A 231 -13.18 -8.89 -2.24
C ILE A 231 -11.72 -9.26 -2.50
N ASP A 232 -11.49 -10.26 -3.32
CA ASP A 232 -10.15 -10.78 -3.59
C ASP A 232 -9.24 -9.74 -4.20
N GLU A 233 -9.77 -8.98 -5.18
CA GLU A 233 -8.94 -8.10 -6.00
C GLU A 233 -9.77 -6.99 -6.63
N ILE A 234 -9.22 -5.77 -6.63
CA ILE A 234 -9.78 -4.64 -7.37
C ILE A 234 -8.70 -4.10 -8.31
N VAL A 235 -8.93 -4.26 -9.62
CA VAL A 235 -8.05 -3.71 -10.67
C VAL A 235 -8.63 -2.40 -11.17
N ILE A 236 -7.84 -1.31 -11.09
CA ILE A 236 -8.30 0.05 -11.41
C ILE A 236 -7.34 0.68 -12.40
N ARG A 237 -7.84 1.19 -13.52
CA ARG A 237 -7.03 1.88 -14.54
C ARG A 237 -7.64 3.22 -14.90
N PRO A 238 -6.83 4.22 -15.31
CA PRO A 238 -7.35 5.35 -16.08
C PRO A 238 -8.05 4.82 -17.32
N ILE A 239 -9.11 5.46 -17.76
CA ILE A 239 -9.86 5.04 -18.96
C ILE A 239 -8.98 4.96 -20.22
N ALA A 240 -7.90 5.76 -20.24
CA ALA A 240 -6.93 5.77 -21.35
C ALA A 240 -5.89 4.64 -21.30
N GLN A 241 -5.85 3.84 -20.21
CA GLN A 241 -4.85 2.78 -20.03
C GLN A 241 -5.47 1.39 -20.19
N ALA A 242 -5.22 0.72 -21.28
CA ALA A 242 -5.67 -0.66 -21.52
C ALA A 242 -4.70 -1.71 -20.95
N ALA A 243 -3.38 -1.45 -21.01
CA ALA A 243 -2.33 -2.32 -20.47
C ALA A 243 -1.20 -1.48 -19.85
N THR A 244 -0.24 -2.11 -19.20
CA THR A 244 0.95 -1.41 -18.65
C THR A 244 1.72 -0.63 -19.71
N TRP A 245 1.70 -1.10 -20.95
CA TRP A 245 2.40 -0.56 -22.13
C TRP A 245 1.47 0.08 -23.18
N LEU A 246 0.15 -0.07 -23.04
CA LEU A 246 -0.82 0.46 -24.01
C LEU A 246 -1.65 1.57 -23.37
N VAL A 247 -1.33 2.80 -23.76
CA VAL A 247 -1.96 4.03 -23.24
C VAL A 247 -2.35 4.93 -24.40
N ALA A 248 -3.63 5.31 -24.48
CA ALA A 248 -4.12 6.28 -25.44
C ALA A 248 -3.78 7.70 -24.97
N ARG A 249 -2.81 8.33 -25.60
CA ARG A 249 -2.36 9.69 -25.27
C ARG A 249 -2.99 10.70 -26.22
N LYS A 250 -3.50 11.80 -25.66
CA LYS A 250 -3.90 12.96 -26.47
C LYS A 250 -2.66 13.76 -26.85
N SER A 251 -2.60 14.18 -28.09
CA SER A 251 -1.59 15.10 -28.64
C SER A 251 -1.68 16.47 -27.96
#